data_bd9b38372166ad69902bfd5f3876aeb1
#
_entry.id   bd9b38372166ad69902bfd5f3876aeb1
#
_cell.length_a   1.000
_cell.length_b   1.000
_cell.length_c   1.000
_cell.angle_alpha   90.00
_cell.angle_beta   90.00
_cell.angle_gamma   90.00
#
_symmetry.space_group_name_H-M   'P 1'
#
loop_
_entity.id
_entity.type
_entity.pdbx_description
1 polymer ?
#
loop_
_entity_poly.entity_id
_entity_poly.type
_entity_poly.pdbx_seq_one_letter_code
_entity_poly.pdbx_strand_id
1 'polypeptide(L)'
;MVLCFINGKGGTKQEFYSPFNDTDRKSIQSIKGRVVGSYGEYRESYKPGHLHAGIDLEGSFSETIYAIGSGQVHLIFREFPHQSVIVKHQLADGHYLYSVYTHVEQVKVNVGDWVDEQTPLARLFNPDELKRANFGTPNHLHFEIRKSIADDGRASYASMTREELDKYCMDPMDFFRFYLEK
;
A
#
# COMPACT_ATOMS: atom_id res chain seq x y z
N MET A 1 7.95 2.11 19.69
CA MET A 1 8.02 0.66 19.96
C MET A 1 8.52 0.01 18.66
N VAL A 2 9.80 -0.34 18.60
CA VAL A 2 10.38 -1.02 17.45
C VAL A 2 9.76 -2.40 17.40
N LEU A 3 9.01 -2.70 16.32
CA LEU A 3 8.59 -4.08 16.07
C LEU A 3 9.86 -4.92 15.83
N CYS A 4 10.27 -5.72 16.82
CA CYS A 4 11.27 -6.77 16.61
C CYS A 4 10.62 -7.82 15.70
N PHE A 5 11.00 -7.84 14.43
CA PHE A 5 10.72 -8.95 13.54
C PHE A 5 11.59 -10.15 13.99
N ILE A 6 11.02 -11.01 14.84
CA ILE A 6 11.72 -12.18 15.35
C ILE A 6 11.77 -13.20 14.21
N ASN A 7 12.98 -13.59 13.81
CA ASN A 7 13.19 -14.74 12.93
C ASN A 7 12.77 -16.02 13.66
N GLY A 8 11.51 -16.43 13.49
CA GLY A 8 11.01 -17.72 13.95
C GLY A 8 11.74 -18.86 13.25
N LYS A 9 12.21 -19.84 14.00
CA LYS A 9 12.88 -21.03 13.47
C LYS A 9 11.93 -21.83 12.59
N GLY A 10 12.23 -21.91 11.28
CA GLY A 10 11.72 -22.98 10.40
C GLY A 10 10.64 -22.64 9.38
N GLY A 11 10.16 -21.38 9.28
CA GLY A 11 9.27 -20.95 8.19
C GLY A 11 10.07 -20.28 7.07
N THR A 12 9.74 -20.55 5.82
CA THR A 12 10.26 -19.75 4.70
C THR A 12 9.87 -18.30 4.93
N LYS A 13 10.88 -17.40 4.95
CA LYS A 13 10.63 -15.95 5.09
C LYS A 13 9.73 -15.51 3.94
N GLN A 14 8.56 -14.95 4.23
CA GLN A 14 7.71 -14.38 3.20
C GLN A 14 8.49 -13.32 2.42
N GLU A 15 8.47 -13.42 1.10
CA GLU A 15 9.10 -12.44 0.21
C GLU A 15 8.10 -11.36 -0.15
N PHE A 16 8.61 -10.14 -0.30
CA PHE A 16 7.84 -8.99 -0.75
C PHE A 16 8.54 -8.32 -1.93
N TYR A 17 7.78 -7.53 -2.68
CA TYR A 17 8.15 -6.99 -3.98
C TYR A 17 7.57 -5.59 -4.16
N SER A 18 8.10 -4.80 -5.09
CA SER A 18 7.45 -3.58 -5.57
C SER A 18 6.05 -3.87 -6.10
N PRO A 19 5.05 -3.00 -5.87
CA PRO A 19 3.71 -3.14 -6.46
C PRO A 19 3.67 -2.86 -7.97
N PHE A 20 4.77 -2.39 -8.56
CA PHE A 20 4.89 -2.12 -10.00
C PHE A 20 5.70 -3.21 -10.70
N ASN A 21 5.52 -3.34 -12.01
CA ASN A 21 6.30 -4.29 -12.83
C ASN A 21 7.64 -3.68 -13.27
N ASP A 22 8.42 -3.19 -12.32
CA ASP A 22 9.77 -2.70 -12.56
C ASP A 22 10.73 -3.84 -12.92
N THR A 23 11.85 -3.52 -13.57
CA THR A 23 12.84 -4.50 -14.00
C THR A 23 13.38 -5.35 -12.84
N ASP A 24 13.52 -4.75 -11.65
CA ASP A 24 13.87 -5.46 -10.41
C ASP A 24 12.90 -5.08 -9.30
N ARG A 25 11.85 -5.86 -9.16
CA ARG A 25 10.82 -5.67 -8.14
C ARG A 25 11.31 -5.98 -6.72
N LYS A 26 12.49 -6.59 -6.56
CA LYS A 26 13.13 -6.84 -5.25
C LYS A 26 14.11 -5.73 -4.85
N SER A 27 14.31 -4.73 -5.68
CA SER A 27 15.18 -3.60 -5.36
C SER A 27 14.43 -2.50 -4.62
N ILE A 28 14.98 -2.02 -3.52
CA ILE A 28 14.45 -0.83 -2.81
C ILE A 28 14.50 0.42 -3.71
N GLN A 29 15.40 0.46 -4.69
CA GLN A 29 15.50 1.58 -5.63
C GLN A 29 14.25 1.71 -6.51
N SER A 30 13.58 0.60 -6.84
CA SER A 30 12.31 0.58 -7.57
C SER A 30 11.21 1.33 -6.79
N ILE A 31 11.26 1.29 -5.46
CA ILE A 31 10.33 2.05 -4.61
C ILE A 31 10.80 3.50 -4.46
N LYS A 32 12.07 3.72 -4.08
CA LYS A 32 12.63 5.07 -3.81
C LYS A 32 12.48 6.01 -4.99
N GLY A 33 12.66 5.51 -6.22
CA GLY A 33 12.55 6.31 -7.44
C GLY A 33 11.14 6.80 -7.76
N ARG A 34 10.11 6.24 -7.11
CA ARG A 34 8.70 6.57 -7.36
C ARG A 34 8.06 7.40 -6.24
N VAL A 35 8.71 7.59 -5.09
CA VAL A 35 8.13 8.29 -3.95
C VAL A 35 7.96 9.78 -4.26
N VAL A 36 6.70 10.26 -4.25
CA VAL A 36 6.30 11.65 -4.44
C VAL A 36 5.55 12.21 -3.22
N GLY A 37 5.19 11.36 -2.26
CA GLY A 37 4.60 11.73 -0.98
C GLY A 37 5.04 10.78 0.12
N SER A 38 5.43 11.32 1.28
CA SER A 38 6.06 10.57 2.37
C SER A 38 5.07 10.20 3.48
N TYR A 39 5.33 9.09 4.17
CA TYR A 39 4.60 8.69 5.37
C TYR A 39 4.72 9.72 6.49
N GLY A 40 3.60 10.03 7.13
CA GLY A 40 3.53 10.99 8.22
C GLY A 40 3.65 12.46 7.79
N GLU A 41 3.65 12.72 6.49
CA GLU A 41 3.60 14.09 5.96
C GLU A 41 2.26 14.73 6.30
N TYR A 42 2.30 16.02 6.68
CA TYR A 42 1.09 16.77 6.96
C TYR A 42 0.29 17.04 5.68
N ARG A 43 -1.01 16.77 5.72
CA ARG A 43 -1.93 16.97 4.60
C ARG A 43 -3.04 17.97 4.96
N GLU A 44 -3.26 18.95 4.09
CA GLU A 44 -4.36 19.92 4.23
C GLU A 44 -5.62 19.51 3.47
N SER A 45 -5.52 18.56 2.56
CA SER A 45 -6.52 18.24 1.53
C SER A 45 -7.79 17.53 2.01
N TYR A 46 -7.74 16.97 3.21
CA TYR A 46 -8.90 16.30 3.82
C TYR A 46 -9.02 16.80 5.22
N LYS A 47 -9.89 16.89 6.01
CA LYS A 47 -9.86 17.50 7.34
C LYS A 47 -8.51 18.19 7.63
N PRO A 48 -8.43 19.49 7.73
CA PRO A 48 -7.15 20.19 7.90
C PRO A 48 -6.34 19.50 8.98
N GLY A 49 -5.14 19.07 8.63
CA GLY A 49 -4.21 18.53 9.58
C GLY A 49 -4.25 17.05 9.85
N HIS A 50 -4.53 16.21 8.84
CA HIS A 50 -4.23 14.78 9.00
C HIS A 50 -2.81 14.44 8.52
N LEU A 51 -2.26 13.36 9.07
CA LEU A 51 -0.99 12.82 8.65
C LEU A 51 -1.17 11.78 7.56
N HIS A 52 -0.29 11.78 6.58
CA HIS A 52 -0.31 10.84 5.47
C HIS A 52 -0.05 9.41 5.96
N ALA A 53 -1.02 8.51 5.76
CA ALA A 53 -0.99 7.16 6.33
C ALA A 53 -0.12 6.16 5.55
N GLY A 54 0.42 6.57 4.41
CA GLY A 54 1.23 5.74 3.53
C GLY A 54 2.31 6.51 2.79
N ILE A 55 2.68 6.02 1.64
CA ILE A 55 3.52 6.71 0.66
C ILE A 55 2.77 6.83 -0.65
N ASP A 56 3.00 7.92 -1.39
CA ASP A 56 2.50 8.08 -2.75
C ASP A 56 3.61 7.69 -3.72
N LEU A 57 3.32 6.72 -4.58
CA LEU A 57 4.25 6.18 -5.56
C LEU A 57 3.79 6.59 -6.96
N GLU A 58 4.54 7.46 -7.62
CA GLU A 58 4.24 7.91 -8.99
C GLU A 58 4.24 6.73 -9.96
N GLY A 59 3.27 6.73 -10.87
CA GLY A 59 3.17 5.73 -11.92
C GLY A 59 2.57 6.29 -13.21
N SER A 60 2.78 5.54 -14.29
CA SER A 60 2.25 5.87 -15.61
C SER A 60 0.73 5.73 -15.66
N PHE A 61 0.08 6.39 -16.63
CA PHE A 61 -1.36 6.22 -16.86
C PHE A 61 -1.69 4.76 -17.17
N SER A 62 -2.72 4.26 -16.48
CA SER A 62 -3.18 2.87 -16.60
C SER A 62 -2.13 1.81 -16.26
N GLU A 63 -1.06 2.16 -15.54
CA GLU A 63 -0.04 1.20 -15.10
C GLU A 63 -0.67 0.13 -14.20
N THR A 64 -0.34 -1.13 -14.48
CA THR A 64 -0.87 -2.26 -13.70
C THR A 64 -0.21 -2.31 -12.33
N ILE A 65 -1.03 -2.50 -11.30
CA ILE A 65 -0.61 -2.66 -9.92
C ILE A 65 -0.74 -4.13 -9.53
N TYR A 66 0.31 -4.67 -8.94
CA TYR A 66 0.43 -6.05 -8.50
C TYR A 66 0.41 -6.16 -6.97
N ALA A 67 0.03 -7.32 -6.47
CA ALA A 67 0.25 -7.62 -5.06
C ALA A 67 1.74 -7.61 -4.72
N ILE A 68 2.08 -7.13 -3.52
CA ILE A 68 3.49 -7.10 -3.08
C ILE A 68 4.01 -8.45 -2.61
N GLY A 69 3.18 -9.47 -2.51
CA GLY A 69 3.55 -10.81 -2.06
C GLY A 69 2.32 -11.67 -1.80
N SER A 70 2.55 -12.91 -1.35
CA SER A 70 1.49 -13.86 -1.07
C SER A 70 0.54 -13.37 0.02
N GLY A 71 -0.77 -13.53 -0.22
CA GLY A 71 -1.80 -13.12 0.72
C GLY A 71 -3.20 -13.42 0.22
N GLN A 72 -4.19 -12.94 0.94
CA GLN A 72 -5.60 -13.06 0.56
C GLN A 72 -6.24 -11.68 0.45
N VAL A 73 -6.99 -11.43 -0.61
CA VAL A 73 -7.77 -10.19 -0.75
C VAL A 73 -8.78 -10.12 0.39
N HIS A 74 -8.57 -9.17 1.30
CA HIS A 74 -9.35 -9.03 2.51
C HIS A 74 -10.58 -8.15 2.29
N LEU A 75 -10.41 -7.03 1.56
CA LEU A 75 -11.46 -6.06 1.31
C LEU A 75 -11.21 -5.32 -0.02
N ILE A 76 -12.29 -4.90 -0.67
CA ILE A 76 -12.27 -4.00 -1.81
C ILE A 76 -13.22 -2.85 -1.51
N PHE A 77 -12.68 -1.63 -1.40
CA PHE A 77 -13.46 -0.41 -1.24
C PHE A 77 -13.67 0.23 -2.62
N ARG A 78 -14.94 0.46 -3.03
CA ARG A 78 -15.29 0.83 -4.42
C ARG A 78 -15.82 2.26 -4.55
N GLU A 79 -15.22 3.20 -3.86
CA GLU A 79 -15.64 4.60 -3.95
C GLU A 79 -14.57 5.44 -4.67
N PHE A 80 -14.90 5.92 -5.87
CA PHE A 80 -14.02 6.81 -6.61
C PHE A 80 -13.92 8.19 -5.91
N PRO A 81 -12.77 8.81 -5.80
CA PRO A 81 -11.44 8.41 -6.32
C PRO A 81 -10.60 7.57 -5.35
N HIS A 82 -11.19 7.06 -4.28
CA HIS A 82 -10.50 6.32 -3.21
C HIS A 82 -10.66 4.80 -3.32
N GLN A 83 -11.03 4.29 -4.52
CA GLN A 83 -11.13 2.85 -4.71
C GLN A 83 -9.83 2.17 -4.28
N SER A 84 -9.97 1.12 -3.44
CA SER A 84 -8.83 0.45 -2.82
C SER A 84 -8.97 -1.05 -2.86
N VAL A 85 -7.84 -1.74 -3.01
CA VAL A 85 -7.73 -3.18 -2.76
C VAL A 85 -6.89 -3.37 -1.51
N ILE A 86 -7.30 -4.24 -0.60
CA ILE A 86 -6.61 -4.55 0.64
C ILE A 86 -6.26 -6.03 0.65
N VAL A 87 -4.99 -6.35 0.79
CA VAL A 87 -4.48 -7.72 0.85
C VAL A 87 -3.95 -8.00 2.27
N LYS A 88 -4.41 -9.09 2.86
CA LYS A 88 -3.96 -9.60 4.16
C LYS A 88 -2.81 -10.56 3.95
N HIS A 89 -1.68 -10.30 4.58
CA HIS A 89 -0.49 -11.14 4.56
C HIS A 89 -0.26 -11.79 5.92
N GLN A 90 0.03 -13.09 5.95
CA GLN A 90 0.45 -13.78 7.17
C GLN A 90 1.98 -13.81 7.23
N LEU A 91 2.54 -13.27 8.29
CA LEU A 91 3.98 -13.28 8.52
C LEU A 91 4.44 -14.60 9.12
N ALA A 92 5.74 -14.89 9.04
CA ALA A 92 6.34 -16.12 9.55
C ALA A 92 6.17 -16.34 11.07
N ASP A 93 5.98 -15.25 11.82
CA ASP A 93 5.71 -15.27 13.26
C ASP A 93 4.22 -15.45 13.61
N GLY A 94 3.36 -15.64 12.60
CA GLY A 94 1.91 -15.81 12.74
C GLY A 94 1.11 -14.50 12.81
N HIS A 95 1.76 -13.34 12.89
CA HIS A 95 1.08 -12.05 12.82
C HIS A 95 0.57 -11.75 11.41
N TYR A 96 -0.32 -10.77 11.31
CA TYR A 96 -0.86 -10.30 10.05
C TYR A 96 -0.47 -8.86 9.79
N LEU A 97 -0.20 -8.55 8.52
CA LEU A 97 -0.11 -7.21 7.98
C LEU A 97 -1.09 -7.07 6.81
N TYR A 98 -1.44 -5.84 6.50
CA TYR A 98 -2.29 -5.53 5.36
C TYR A 98 -1.59 -4.53 4.46
N SER A 99 -1.48 -4.83 3.17
CA SER A 99 -1.11 -3.87 2.16
C SER A 99 -2.36 -3.25 1.55
N VAL A 100 -2.38 -1.93 1.43
CA VAL A 100 -3.52 -1.15 0.90
C VAL A 100 -3.07 -0.44 -0.36
N TYR A 101 -3.85 -0.60 -1.42
CA TYR A 101 -3.59 -0.05 -2.75
C TYR A 101 -4.75 0.86 -3.11
N THR A 102 -4.56 2.18 -3.00
CA THR A 102 -5.61 3.19 -3.21
C THR A 102 -5.34 4.02 -4.47
N HIS A 103 -6.36 4.67 -4.98
CA HIS A 103 -6.39 5.39 -6.26
C HIS A 103 -6.23 4.47 -7.47
N VAL A 104 -6.88 3.32 -7.39
CA VAL A 104 -6.85 2.30 -8.43
C VAL A 104 -8.21 2.14 -9.11
N GLU A 105 -8.19 1.67 -10.35
CA GLU A 105 -9.38 1.37 -11.15
C GLU A 105 -9.27 -0.02 -11.79
N GLN A 106 -10.37 -0.50 -12.33
CA GLN A 106 -10.44 -1.82 -12.98
C GLN A 106 -9.86 -2.95 -12.12
N VAL A 107 -10.36 -3.06 -10.88
CA VAL A 107 -9.99 -4.14 -9.97
C VAL A 107 -10.24 -5.50 -10.62
N LYS A 108 -9.23 -6.37 -10.61
CA LYS A 108 -9.19 -7.66 -11.31
C LYS A 108 -9.39 -8.87 -10.38
N VAL A 109 -9.54 -8.63 -9.09
CA VAL A 109 -9.66 -9.65 -8.04
C VAL A 109 -10.97 -9.49 -7.27
N ASN A 110 -11.33 -10.51 -6.51
CA ASN A 110 -12.48 -10.50 -5.62
C ASN A 110 -12.03 -10.71 -4.17
N VAL A 111 -12.87 -10.29 -3.22
CA VAL A 111 -12.65 -10.58 -1.79
C VAL A 111 -12.59 -12.09 -1.59
N GLY A 112 -11.57 -12.56 -0.88
CA GLY A 112 -11.30 -13.97 -0.64
C GLY A 112 -10.32 -14.62 -1.61
N ASP A 113 -10.01 -13.99 -2.75
CA ASP A 113 -9.02 -14.52 -3.70
C ASP A 113 -7.64 -14.58 -3.05
N TRP A 114 -6.92 -15.69 -3.28
CA TRP A 114 -5.49 -15.79 -2.97
C TRP A 114 -4.68 -15.15 -4.07
N VAL A 115 -3.68 -14.36 -3.68
CA VAL A 115 -2.82 -13.59 -4.58
C VAL A 115 -1.35 -13.80 -4.21
N ASP A 116 -0.48 -13.55 -5.18
CA ASP A 116 0.97 -13.51 -5.04
C ASP A 116 1.55 -12.30 -5.78
N GLU A 117 2.87 -12.16 -5.80
CA GLU A 117 3.57 -11.04 -6.42
C GLU A 117 3.36 -10.95 -7.95
N GLN A 118 2.85 -11.99 -8.60
CA GLN A 118 2.56 -11.99 -10.04
C GLN A 118 1.10 -11.65 -10.34
N THR A 119 0.26 -11.55 -9.30
CA THR A 119 -1.16 -11.31 -9.43
C THR A 119 -1.44 -9.82 -9.67
N PRO A 120 -2.01 -9.42 -10.83
CA PRO A 120 -2.44 -8.07 -11.08
C PRO A 120 -3.71 -7.78 -10.29
N LEU A 121 -3.68 -6.78 -9.41
CA LEU A 121 -4.81 -6.38 -8.58
C LEU A 121 -5.74 -5.40 -9.28
N ALA A 122 -5.16 -4.39 -9.95
CA ALA A 122 -5.87 -3.27 -10.52
C ALA A 122 -4.94 -2.48 -11.47
N ARG A 123 -5.34 -1.26 -11.86
CA ARG A 123 -4.46 -0.30 -12.54
C ARG A 123 -4.60 1.10 -11.94
N LEU A 124 -3.61 1.96 -12.17
CA LEU A 124 -3.70 3.38 -11.90
C LEU A 124 -4.71 4.08 -12.85
N PHE A 125 -5.06 5.31 -12.52
CA PHE A 125 -5.95 6.12 -13.35
C PHE A 125 -5.41 6.33 -14.76
N ASN A 126 -6.34 6.39 -15.72
CA ASN A 126 -6.08 6.97 -17.03
C ASN A 126 -6.17 8.52 -16.96
N PRO A 127 -5.84 9.26 -18.05
CA PRO A 127 -5.88 10.73 -18.04
C PRO A 127 -7.24 11.33 -17.66
N ASP A 128 -8.33 10.74 -18.13
CA ASP A 128 -9.69 11.25 -17.87
C ASP A 128 -10.12 11.02 -16.43
N GLU A 129 -9.76 9.85 -15.87
CA GLU A 129 -10.01 9.53 -14.47
C GLU A 129 -9.19 10.42 -13.54
N LEU A 130 -7.90 10.65 -13.83
CA LEU A 130 -7.06 11.55 -13.04
C LEU A 130 -7.62 12.98 -13.05
N LYS A 131 -8.03 13.48 -14.23
CA LYS A 131 -8.68 14.78 -14.36
C LYS A 131 -9.96 14.87 -13.53
N ARG A 132 -10.79 13.82 -13.55
CA ARG A 132 -12.04 13.74 -12.78
C ARG A 132 -11.75 13.67 -11.26
N ALA A 133 -10.70 12.98 -10.85
CA ALA A 133 -10.28 12.87 -9.45
C ALA A 133 -9.82 14.22 -8.87
N ASN A 134 -9.32 15.13 -9.72
CA ASN A 134 -8.88 16.48 -9.35
C ASN A 134 -7.82 16.50 -8.22
N PHE A 135 -6.90 15.56 -8.24
CA PHE A 135 -5.89 15.47 -7.20
C PHE A 135 -4.77 16.49 -7.31
N GLY A 136 -4.62 17.25 -8.37
CA GLY A 136 -3.56 18.25 -8.54
C GLY A 136 -2.11 17.74 -8.40
N THR A 137 -1.91 16.45 -8.34
CA THR A 137 -0.65 15.73 -8.15
C THR A 137 -0.41 14.79 -9.33
N PRO A 138 0.82 14.30 -9.54
CA PRO A 138 1.04 13.27 -10.55
C PRO A 138 0.18 12.03 -10.29
N ASN A 139 -0.09 11.24 -11.34
CA ASN A 139 -0.77 9.96 -11.21
C ASN A 139 0.04 9.06 -10.28
N HIS A 140 -0.57 8.53 -9.23
CA HIS A 140 0.14 7.79 -8.19
C HIS A 140 -0.70 6.68 -7.57
N LEU A 141 -0.03 5.70 -7.02
CA LEU A 141 -0.56 4.74 -6.07
C LEU A 141 -0.37 5.30 -4.66
N HIS A 142 -1.43 5.54 -3.91
CA HIS A 142 -1.34 5.70 -2.48
C HIS A 142 -1.24 4.31 -1.85
N PHE A 143 -0.10 4.03 -1.21
CA PHE A 143 0.24 2.71 -0.70
C PHE A 143 0.48 2.74 0.81
N GLU A 144 -0.20 1.84 1.54
CA GLU A 144 -0.04 1.73 2.99
C GLU A 144 0.34 0.32 3.42
N ILE A 145 1.06 0.23 4.53
CA ILE A 145 1.21 -1.00 5.34
C ILE A 145 0.49 -0.78 6.66
N ARG A 146 -0.50 -1.63 6.94
CA ARG A 146 -1.32 -1.52 8.15
C ARG A 146 -1.16 -2.71 9.08
N LYS A 147 -1.27 -2.43 10.36
CA LYS A 147 -1.32 -3.43 11.45
C LYS A 147 -2.75 -3.89 11.71
N SER A 148 -3.73 -3.08 11.34
CA SER A 148 -5.16 -3.37 11.45
C SER A 148 -5.95 -2.66 10.36
N ILE A 149 -7.14 -3.17 10.08
CA ILE A 149 -8.09 -2.57 9.12
C ILE A 149 -9.28 -2.04 9.90
N ALA A 150 -9.75 -0.84 9.54
CA ALA A 150 -11.01 -0.33 10.04
C ALA A 150 -12.18 -1.10 9.44
N ASP A 151 -13.29 -1.12 10.15
CA ASP A 151 -14.48 -1.85 9.75
C ASP A 151 -15.06 -1.38 8.40
N ASP A 152 -14.86 -0.09 8.05
CA ASP A 152 -15.32 0.49 6.79
C ASP A 152 -14.30 0.36 5.64
N GLY A 153 -13.12 -0.18 5.90
CA GLY A 153 -12.06 -0.42 4.91
C GLY A 153 -11.45 0.83 4.29
N ARG A 154 -11.78 2.02 4.79
CA ARG A 154 -11.20 3.26 4.26
C ARG A 154 -9.69 3.25 4.41
N ALA A 155 -9.01 3.65 3.33
CA ALA A 155 -7.57 3.67 3.30
C ALA A 155 -7.00 4.70 4.27
N SER A 156 -7.41 5.92 4.22
CA SER A 156 -6.84 6.96 5.09
C SER A 156 -7.70 7.20 6.30
N TYR A 157 -7.14 6.94 7.48
CA TYR A 157 -7.62 7.60 8.66
C TYR A 157 -7.11 9.03 8.66
N ALA A 158 -7.99 9.95 9.06
CA ALA A 158 -7.56 11.26 9.46
C ALA A 158 -6.84 11.16 10.82
N SER A 159 -5.69 10.50 10.84
CA SER A 159 -4.83 10.46 12.04
C SER A 159 -4.23 11.83 12.25
N MET A 160 -4.58 12.47 13.36
CA MET A 160 -4.16 13.84 13.66
C MET A 160 -2.81 13.87 14.36
N THR A 161 -2.41 12.75 14.98
CA THR A 161 -1.15 12.65 15.72
C THR A 161 -0.29 11.51 15.17
N ARG A 162 1.02 11.61 15.37
CA ARG A 162 1.96 10.54 15.05
C ARG A 162 1.64 9.26 15.85
N GLU A 163 1.22 9.38 17.08
CA GLU A 163 0.86 8.24 17.92
C GLU A 163 -0.33 7.48 17.36
N GLU A 164 -1.38 8.18 16.92
CA GLU A 164 -2.53 7.55 16.25
C GLU A 164 -2.11 6.86 14.96
N LEU A 165 -1.31 7.54 14.13
CA LEU A 165 -0.82 6.99 12.87
C LEU A 165 -0.02 5.70 13.11
N ASP A 166 0.96 5.74 14.00
CA ASP A 166 1.84 4.61 14.30
C ASP A 166 1.10 3.46 15.02
N LYS A 167 -0.07 3.73 15.61
CA LYS A 167 -0.93 2.69 16.18
C LYS A 167 -1.50 1.76 15.10
N TYR A 168 -1.93 2.31 13.98
CA TYR A 168 -2.64 1.58 12.92
C TYR A 168 -1.78 1.26 11.71
N CYS A 169 -0.81 2.10 11.39
CA CYS A 169 0.03 2.02 10.21
C CYS A 169 1.50 1.80 10.56
N MET A 170 2.28 1.48 9.54
CA MET A 170 3.73 1.39 9.56
C MET A 170 4.25 2.19 8.37
N ASP A 171 5.39 2.85 8.51
CA ASP A 171 6.06 3.47 7.38
C ASP A 171 6.37 2.43 6.30
N PRO A 172 5.77 2.51 5.10
CA PRO A 172 6.02 1.55 4.03
C PRO A 172 7.49 1.54 3.58
N MET A 173 8.21 2.66 3.72
CA MET A 173 9.63 2.69 3.38
C MET A 173 10.47 1.86 4.36
N ASP A 174 10.14 1.88 5.65
CA ASP A 174 10.82 1.03 6.64
C ASP A 174 10.49 -0.46 6.41
N PHE A 175 9.24 -0.76 6.03
CA PHE A 175 8.84 -2.11 5.62
C PHE A 175 9.66 -2.59 4.42
N PHE A 176 9.72 -1.81 3.35
CA PHE A 176 10.47 -2.20 2.15
C PHE A 176 11.99 -2.28 2.40
N ARG A 177 12.58 -1.40 3.20
CA ARG A 177 13.98 -1.53 3.62
C ARG A 177 14.25 -2.86 4.30
N PHE A 178 13.40 -3.25 5.23
CA PHE A 178 13.56 -4.51 5.96
C PHE A 178 13.50 -5.75 5.05
N TYR A 179 12.66 -5.72 4.00
CA TYR A 179 12.46 -6.88 3.14
C TYR A 179 13.30 -6.86 1.85
N LEU A 180 13.65 -5.69 1.31
CA LEU A 180 14.31 -5.53 0.01
C LEU A 180 15.78 -5.07 0.11
N GLU A 181 16.20 -4.42 1.21
CA GLU A 181 17.62 -4.14 1.44
C GLU A 181 18.27 -5.38 2.08
N LYS A 182 19.07 -6.11 1.30
CA LYS A 182 19.93 -7.20 1.76
C LYS A 182 21.38 -6.87 1.50
#